data_56d4aa1fe0754adc3029077c2787e876
#
_entry.id   56d4aa1fe0754adc3029077c2787e876
#
_cell.length_a   1.000
_cell.length_b   1.000
_cell.length_c   1.000
_cell.angle_alpha   90.00
_cell.angle_beta   90.00
_cell.angle_gamma   90.00
#
_symmetry.space_group_name_H-M   'P 1'
#
loop_
_entity.id
_entity.type
_entity.pdbx_description
1 polymer ?
#
loop_
_entity_poly.entity_id
_entity_poly.type
_entity_poly.pdbx_seq_one_letter_code
_entity_poly.pdbx_strand_id
1 'polypeptide(L)'
;LSGYMAAYSWNIMWLDCMVLLPVIFLGLERLINDDKCYLYCISLGLAILSNYYIAIMICITLVIYFVICMILAKGKNFNYPKKILNFGLFSILAGGLAGVVLFPEIAALSYTASGNFSFPKDWSSYFSMYDMIARHLVNVEVEIGLKHWPNIYCGVGILLFVPLYFMNKKVS
;
A
#
# COMPACT_ATOMS: atom_id res chain seq x y z
N LEU A 1 2.70 -15.80 -12.25
CA LEU A 1 3.55 -15.33 -11.15
C LEU A 1 3.91 -13.87 -11.40
N SER A 2 3.78 -13.00 -10.38
CA SER A 2 4.21 -11.62 -10.53
C SER A 2 5.74 -11.52 -10.49
N GLY A 3 6.32 -10.56 -11.21
CA GLY A 3 7.76 -10.30 -11.18
C GLY A 3 8.27 -10.00 -9.79
N TYR A 4 7.46 -9.31 -8.97
CA TYR A 4 7.76 -9.06 -7.57
C TYR A 4 7.92 -10.36 -6.77
N MET A 5 6.97 -11.30 -6.89
CA MET A 5 7.06 -12.58 -6.19
C MET A 5 8.24 -13.42 -6.67
N ALA A 6 8.57 -13.37 -7.95
CA ALA A 6 9.74 -14.05 -8.48
C ALA A 6 11.06 -13.46 -7.94
N ALA A 7 11.14 -12.12 -7.82
CA ALA A 7 12.32 -11.43 -7.32
C ALA A 7 12.52 -11.55 -5.82
N TYR A 8 11.43 -11.43 -5.04
CA TYR A 8 11.49 -11.17 -3.59
C TYR A 8 10.83 -12.25 -2.73
N SER A 9 10.52 -13.43 -3.28
CA SER A 9 9.92 -14.55 -2.54
C SER A 9 10.78 -15.04 -1.36
N TRP A 10 12.08 -14.79 -1.40
CA TRP A 10 13.02 -15.10 -0.31
C TRP A 10 12.87 -14.12 0.88
N ASN A 11 12.27 -12.95 0.67
CA ASN A 11 12.10 -11.95 1.72
C ASN A 11 10.74 -12.12 2.41
N ILE A 12 10.64 -13.16 3.22
CA ILE A 12 9.41 -13.62 3.88
C ILE A 12 8.75 -12.49 4.70
N MET A 13 9.55 -11.63 5.35
CA MET A 13 9.07 -10.53 6.18
C MET A 13 8.18 -9.53 5.42
N TRP A 14 8.32 -9.42 4.10
CA TRP A 14 7.51 -8.50 3.28
C TRP A 14 6.22 -9.15 2.80
N LEU A 15 6.22 -10.49 2.69
CA LEU A 15 5.08 -11.25 2.17
C LEU A 15 3.87 -11.16 3.09
N ASP A 16 4.08 -11.13 4.40
CA ASP A 16 3.00 -10.99 5.39
C ASP A 16 2.19 -9.71 5.16
N CYS A 17 2.88 -8.59 4.96
CA CYS A 17 2.24 -7.32 4.64
C CYS A 17 1.49 -7.36 3.30
N MET A 18 2.01 -8.07 2.30
CA MET A 18 1.35 -8.20 1.00
C MET A 18 0.07 -9.05 1.09
N VAL A 19 0.08 -10.10 1.91
CA VAL A 19 -1.12 -10.93 2.16
C VAL A 19 -2.17 -10.13 2.94
N LEU A 20 -1.73 -9.31 3.90
CA LEU A 20 -2.63 -8.46 4.70
C LEU A 20 -3.20 -7.28 3.90
N LEU A 21 -2.51 -6.79 2.89
CA LEU A 21 -2.91 -5.61 2.11
C LEU A 21 -4.35 -5.68 1.58
N PRO A 22 -4.79 -6.72 0.85
CA PRO A 22 -6.17 -6.81 0.38
C PRO A 22 -7.19 -6.88 1.53
N VAL A 23 -6.81 -7.47 2.67
CA VAL A 23 -7.67 -7.55 3.86
C VAL A 23 -7.84 -6.16 4.49
N ILE A 24 -6.76 -5.35 4.52
CA ILE A 24 -6.78 -3.97 5.00
C ILE A 24 -7.69 -3.11 4.11
N PHE A 25 -7.58 -3.23 2.77
CA PHE A 25 -8.45 -2.51 1.84
C PHE A 25 -9.91 -2.89 2.03
N LEU A 26 -10.22 -4.18 2.14
CA LEU A 26 -11.58 -4.65 2.43
C LEU A 26 -12.09 -4.10 3.78
N GLY A 27 -11.21 -4.04 4.78
CA GLY A 27 -11.51 -3.45 6.08
C GLY A 27 -11.83 -1.96 5.98
N LEU A 28 -11.06 -1.22 5.18
CA LEU A 28 -11.27 0.21 4.92
C LEU A 28 -12.58 0.46 4.17
N GLU A 29 -12.90 -0.33 3.17
CA GLU A 29 -14.18 -0.23 2.46
C GLU A 29 -15.37 -0.49 3.40
N ARG A 30 -15.29 -1.48 4.27
CA ARG A 30 -16.33 -1.74 5.30
C ARG A 30 -16.43 -0.62 6.31
N LEU A 31 -15.33 0.01 6.69
CA LEU A 31 -15.33 1.20 7.54
C LEU A 31 -16.05 2.37 6.86
N ILE A 32 -15.80 2.57 5.56
CA ILE A 32 -16.42 3.65 4.80
C ILE A 32 -17.90 3.39 4.54
N ASN A 33 -18.28 2.18 4.15
CA ASN A 33 -19.64 1.86 3.72
C ASN A 33 -20.55 1.45 4.89
N ASP A 34 -20.05 0.59 5.79
CA ASP A 34 -20.85 -0.10 6.81
C ASP A 34 -20.58 0.39 8.24
N ASP A 35 -19.66 1.32 8.46
CA ASP A 35 -19.16 1.73 9.79
C ASP A 35 -18.54 0.57 10.61
N LYS A 36 -18.07 -0.51 9.94
CA LYS A 36 -17.44 -1.67 10.57
C LYS A 36 -15.92 -1.50 10.60
N CYS A 37 -15.38 -1.18 11.78
CA CYS A 37 -13.99 -0.77 11.92
C CYS A 37 -13.01 -1.89 12.31
N TYR A 38 -13.52 -3.03 12.85
CA TYR A 38 -12.67 -4.05 13.46
C TYR A 38 -11.68 -4.68 12.46
N LEU A 39 -12.15 -5.05 11.27
CA LEU A 39 -11.30 -5.69 10.27
C LEU A 39 -10.14 -4.77 9.86
N TYR A 40 -10.44 -3.49 9.65
CA TYR A 40 -9.44 -2.48 9.31
C TYR A 40 -8.38 -2.33 10.42
N CYS A 41 -8.84 -2.14 11.67
CA CYS A 41 -7.96 -1.92 12.80
C CYS A 41 -7.04 -3.11 13.06
N ILE A 42 -7.58 -4.33 13.07
CA ILE A 42 -6.83 -5.53 13.37
C ILE A 42 -5.82 -5.84 12.24
N SER A 43 -6.26 -5.81 10.98
CA SER A 43 -5.39 -6.15 9.85
C SER A 43 -4.27 -5.12 9.67
N LEU A 44 -4.55 -3.83 9.87
CA LEU A 44 -3.53 -2.79 9.84
C LEU A 44 -2.55 -2.93 11.02
N GLY A 45 -3.04 -3.18 12.22
CA GLY A 45 -2.20 -3.44 13.40
C GLY A 45 -1.27 -4.63 13.19
N LEU A 46 -1.78 -5.74 12.64
CA LEU A 46 -0.96 -6.91 12.30
C LEU A 46 0.09 -6.58 11.23
N ALA A 47 -0.25 -5.80 10.22
CA ALA A 47 0.73 -5.39 9.20
C ALA A 47 1.86 -4.54 9.80
N ILE A 48 1.55 -3.62 10.71
CA ILE A 48 2.55 -2.81 11.40
C ILE A 48 3.46 -3.69 12.29
N LEU A 49 2.86 -4.67 13.00
CA LEU A 49 3.61 -5.62 13.81
C LEU A 49 4.53 -6.51 12.98
N SER A 50 4.11 -6.91 11.76
CA SER A 50 4.90 -7.77 10.89
C SER A 50 6.09 -7.04 10.28
N ASN A 51 5.88 -5.81 9.77
CA ASN A 51 6.94 -5.01 9.18
C ASN A 51 6.55 -3.53 9.13
N TYR A 52 7.13 -2.73 10.02
CA TYR A 52 6.84 -1.30 10.11
C TYR A 52 7.20 -0.53 8.82
N TYR A 53 8.27 -0.92 8.13
CA TYR A 53 8.75 -0.23 6.93
C TYR A 53 7.74 -0.34 5.78
N ILE A 54 7.26 -1.56 5.50
CA ILE A 54 6.21 -1.77 4.49
C ILE A 54 4.88 -1.19 4.94
N ALA A 55 4.57 -1.27 6.23
CA ALA A 55 3.34 -0.70 6.80
C ALA A 55 3.25 0.81 6.61
N ILE A 56 4.35 1.57 6.67
CA ILE A 56 4.36 3.01 6.36
C ILE A 56 3.90 3.26 4.92
N MET A 57 4.40 2.47 3.95
CA MET A 57 3.97 2.58 2.55
C MET A 57 2.49 2.24 2.39
N ILE A 58 2.01 1.22 3.11
CA ILE A 58 0.60 0.86 3.16
C ILE A 58 -0.22 2.02 3.74
N CYS A 59 0.19 2.63 4.85
CA CYS A 59 -0.51 3.77 5.47
C CYS A 59 -0.65 4.95 4.50
N ILE A 60 0.41 5.30 3.78
CA ILE A 60 0.37 6.38 2.77
C ILE A 60 -0.65 6.03 1.67
N THR A 61 -0.61 4.79 1.18
CA THR A 61 -1.55 4.32 0.16
C THR A 61 -3.00 4.35 0.65
N LEU A 62 -3.24 3.96 1.91
CA LEU A 62 -4.58 4.00 2.52
C LEU A 62 -5.13 5.41 2.67
N VAL A 63 -4.29 6.40 3.01
CA VAL A 63 -4.69 7.81 3.05
C VAL A 63 -5.11 8.28 1.67
N ILE A 64 -4.32 8.00 0.64
CA ILE A 64 -4.64 8.37 -0.75
C ILE A 64 -5.95 7.70 -1.18
N TYR A 65 -6.08 6.40 -0.95
CA TYR A 65 -7.28 5.64 -1.28
C TYR A 65 -8.52 6.16 -0.56
N PHE A 66 -8.40 6.46 0.75
CA PHE A 66 -9.48 7.04 1.53
C PHE A 66 -9.95 8.38 0.95
N VAL A 67 -9.02 9.27 0.59
CA VAL A 67 -9.34 10.57 -0.05
C VAL A 67 -10.06 10.36 -1.38
N ILE A 68 -9.60 9.43 -2.22
CA ILE A 68 -10.27 9.10 -3.49
C ILE A 68 -11.69 8.60 -3.23
N CYS A 69 -11.89 7.68 -2.27
CA CYS A 69 -13.22 7.19 -1.90
C CYS A 69 -14.14 8.31 -1.40
N MET A 70 -13.59 9.27 -0.62
CA MET A 70 -14.36 10.44 -0.16
C MET A 70 -14.79 11.35 -1.32
N ILE A 71 -13.93 11.54 -2.31
CA ILE A 71 -14.24 12.35 -3.50
C ILE A 71 -15.31 11.66 -4.36
N LEU A 72 -15.20 10.36 -4.57
CA LEU A 72 -16.13 9.59 -5.39
C LEU A 72 -17.50 9.40 -4.71
N ALA A 73 -17.56 9.47 -3.38
CA ALA A 73 -18.81 9.39 -2.63
C ALA A 73 -19.69 10.65 -2.69
N LYS A 74 -19.28 11.68 -3.46
CA LYS A 74 -20.04 12.92 -3.68
C LYS A 74 -21.46 12.62 -4.18
N GLY A 75 -22.46 13.11 -3.43
CA GLY A 75 -23.88 12.98 -3.82
C GLY A 75 -24.71 11.94 -3.04
N LYS A 76 -24.06 11.10 -2.23
CA LYS A 76 -24.77 10.28 -1.22
C LYS A 76 -24.93 11.10 0.06
N ASN A 77 -25.97 10.82 0.87
CA ASN A 77 -26.09 11.37 2.23
C ASN A 77 -24.98 10.80 3.13
N PHE A 78 -23.77 11.31 2.93
CA PHE A 78 -22.55 10.80 3.49
C PHE A 78 -22.14 11.68 4.67
N ASN A 79 -22.03 11.11 5.86
CA ASN A 79 -21.55 11.83 7.03
C ASN A 79 -20.02 11.89 7.01
N TYR A 80 -19.46 12.81 6.20
CA TYR A 80 -18.01 12.98 6.01
C TYR A 80 -17.24 13.12 7.33
N PRO A 81 -17.64 13.99 8.30
CA PRO A 81 -16.87 14.16 9.53
C PRO A 81 -16.78 12.87 10.35
N LYS A 82 -17.87 12.09 10.41
CA LYS A 82 -17.85 10.80 11.11
C LYS A 82 -16.88 9.80 10.46
N LYS A 83 -16.85 9.73 9.12
CA LYS A 83 -15.96 8.81 8.39
C LYS A 83 -14.49 9.20 8.57
N ILE A 84 -14.18 10.48 8.52
CA ILE A 84 -12.82 11.00 8.77
C ILE A 84 -12.39 10.71 10.20
N LEU A 85 -13.28 10.95 11.16
CA LEU A 85 -13.00 10.67 12.57
C LEU A 85 -12.76 9.17 12.80
N ASN A 86 -13.61 8.31 12.26
CA ASN A 86 -13.45 6.86 12.37
C ASN A 86 -12.15 6.39 11.74
N PHE A 87 -11.83 6.86 10.51
CA PHE A 87 -10.58 6.51 9.86
C PHE A 87 -9.37 6.91 10.71
N GLY A 88 -9.32 8.15 11.21
CA GLY A 88 -8.23 8.62 12.06
C GLY A 88 -8.12 7.84 13.37
N LEU A 89 -9.24 7.66 14.07
CA LEU A 89 -9.28 6.99 15.37
C LEU A 89 -8.84 5.52 15.26
N PHE A 90 -9.34 4.77 14.28
CA PHE A 90 -8.99 3.37 14.13
C PHE A 90 -7.59 3.17 13.52
N SER A 91 -7.06 4.14 12.76
CA SER A 91 -5.66 4.14 12.35
C SER A 91 -4.72 4.35 13.54
N ILE A 92 -5.03 5.30 14.41
CA ILE A 92 -4.27 5.53 15.66
C ILE A 92 -4.36 4.30 16.57
N LEU A 93 -5.54 3.70 16.69
CA LEU A 93 -5.74 2.50 17.49
C LEU A 93 -4.92 1.32 16.96
N ALA A 94 -4.87 1.12 15.63
CA ALA A 94 -4.04 0.11 15.00
C ALA A 94 -2.54 0.33 15.27
N GLY A 95 -2.07 1.59 15.17
CA GLY A 95 -0.72 1.97 15.56
C GLY A 95 -0.45 1.76 17.06
N GLY A 96 -1.43 2.04 17.91
CA GLY A 96 -1.35 1.80 19.36
C GLY A 96 -1.22 0.32 19.71
N LEU A 97 -1.97 -0.56 19.04
CA LEU A 97 -1.83 -2.02 19.17
C LEU A 97 -0.43 -2.50 18.79
N ALA A 98 0.18 -1.88 17.80
CA ALA A 98 1.54 -2.18 17.35
C ALA A 98 2.62 -1.38 18.11
N GLY A 99 2.24 -0.59 19.10
CA GLY A 99 3.15 0.30 19.84
C GLY A 99 4.33 -0.41 20.48
N VAL A 100 4.14 -1.66 20.91
CA VAL A 100 5.23 -2.48 21.46
C VAL A 100 6.42 -2.63 20.49
N VAL A 101 6.16 -2.66 19.20
CA VAL A 101 7.22 -2.73 18.16
C VAL A 101 7.59 -1.33 17.69
N LEU A 102 6.62 -0.44 17.49
CA LEU A 102 6.88 0.90 16.95
C LEU A 102 7.76 1.77 17.86
N PHE A 103 7.57 1.76 19.18
CA PHE A 103 8.36 2.60 20.07
C PHE A 103 9.85 2.24 20.08
N PRO A 104 10.25 0.96 20.24
CA PRO A 104 11.65 0.57 20.12
C PRO A 104 12.24 0.88 18.74
N GLU A 105 11.48 0.69 17.67
CA GLU A 105 11.92 0.96 16.30
C GLU A 105 12.20 2.45 16.06
N ILE A 106 11.29 3.33 16.50
CA ILE A 106 11.50 4.78 16.41
C ILE A 106 12.74 5.19 17.18
N ALA A 107 12.94 4.63 18.38
CA ALA A 107 14.14 4.89 19.17
C ALA A 107 15.40 4.37 18.44
N ALA A 108 15.37 3.17 17.89
CA ALA A 108 16.50 2.59 17.15
C ALA A 108 16.84 3.39 15.88
N LEU A 109 15.83 3.88 15.14
CA LEU A 109 16.05 4.69 13.95
C LEU A 109 16.80 5.98 14.23
N SER A 110 16.64 6.58 15.42
CA SER A 110 17.37 7.79 15.80
C SER A 110 18.89 7.57 15.92
N TYR A 111 19.34 6.33 16.17
CA TYR A 111 20.76 5.94 16.26
C TYR A 111 21.34 5.42 14.94
N THR A 112 20.51 5.28 13.89
CA THR A 112 20.97 4.82 12.58
C THR A 112 21.21 5.99 11.61
N ALA A 113 21.85 5.71 10.48
CA ALA A 113 22.04 6.69 9.41
C ALA A 113 20.70 7.25 8.87
N SER A 114 19.60 6.53 9.06
CA SER A 114 18.23 6.97 8.69
C SER A 114 17.68 8.08 9.61
N GLY A 115 18.30 8.35 10.77
CA GLY A 115 17.94 9.45 11.66
C GLY A 115 18.16 10.83 11.04
N ASN A 116 19.04 10.93 10.03
CA ASN A 116 19.29 12.14 9.26
C ASN A 116 18.47 12.14 7.97
N PHE A 117 17.14 12.20 8.10
CA PHE A 117 16.26 12.24 6.95
C PHE A 117 16.43 13.58 6.20
N SER A 118 17.01 13.53 5.02
CA SER A 118 17.05 14.66 4.09
C SER A 118 16.25 14.31 2.84
N PHE A 119 15.28 15.15 2.48
CA PHE A 119 14.62 15.02 1.19
C PHE A 119 15.62 15.15 0.06
N PRO A 120 15.49 14.33 -1.02
CA PRO A 120 16.33 14.51 -2.20
C PRO A 120 16.16 15.92 -2.74
N LYS A 121 17.29 16.59 -3.01
CA LYS A 121 17.29 17.96 -3.53
C LYS A 121 16.78 18.05 -4.96
N ASP A 122 16.94 16.97 -5.72
CA ASP A 122 16.54 16.87 -7.12
C ASP A 122 15.51 15.77 -7.31
N TRP A 123 14.41 16.12 -7.98
CA TRP A 123 13.40 15.16 -8.43
C TRP A 123 13.87 14.51 -9.72
N SER A 124 14.74 13.52 -9.63
CA SER A 124 15.15 12.70 -10.77
C SER A 124 14.43 11.35 -10.73
N SER A 125 13.79 10.99 -11.84
CA SER A 125 13.26 9.64 -11.99
C SER A 125 14.41 8.69 -12.30
N TYR A 126 14.53 7.61 -11.54
CA TYR A 126 15.52 6.57 -11.80
C TYR A 126 15.22 5.76 -13.07
N PHE A 127 13.97 5.79 -13.54
CA PHE A 127 13.50 4.99 -14.66
C PHE A 127 12.74 5.87 -15.67
N SER A 128 12.92 5.59 -16.96
CA SER A 128 12.10 6.19 -17.99
C SER A 128 10.69 5.58 -17.98
N MET A 129 9.66 6.33 -18.38
CA MET A 129 8.29 5.79 -18.48
C MET A 129 8.20 4.65 -19.49
N TYR A 130 9.00 4.69 -20.55
CA TYR A 130 9.05 3.63 -21.57
C TYR A 130 9.60 2.33 -21.00
N ASP A 131 10.61 2.42 -20.14
CA ASP A 131 11.20 1.28 -19.47
C ASP A 131 10.21 0.65 -18.48
N MET A 132 9.44 1.45 -17.76
CA MET A 132 8.38 0.97 -16.89
C MET A 132 7.30 0.20 -17.67
N ILE A 133 6.89 0.70 -18.83
CA ILE A 133 5.93 0.01 -19.71
C ILE A 133 6.52 -1.29 -20.25
N ALA A 134 7.77 -1.27 -20.71
CA ALA A 134 8.45 -2.44 -21.22
C ALA A 134 8.55 -3.57 -20.17
N ARG A 135 8.70 -3.23 -18.90
CA ARG A 135 8.74 -4.19 -17.78
C ARG A 135 7.43 -4.92 -17.50
N HIS A 136 6.32 -4.53 -18.11
CA HIS A 136 5.05 -5.28 -18.08
C HIS A 136 4.95 -6.36 -19.16
N LEU A 137 5.88 -6.39 -20.12
CA LEU A 137 5.87 -7.34 -21.23
C LEU A 137 6.43 -8.71 -20.80
N VAL A 138 6.17 -9.71 -21.63
CA VAL A 138 6.67 -11.09 -21.44
C VAL A 138 8.18 -11.15 -21.63
N ASN A 139 8.81 -12.09 -20.95
CA ASN A 139 10.23 -12.40 -21.09
C ASN A 139 11.19 -11.32 -20.58
N VAL A 140 10.76 -10.55 -19.58
CA VAL A 140 11.62 -9.61 -18.88
C VAL A 140 12.34 -10.34 -17.74
N GLU A 141 13.66 -10.30 -17.74
CA GLU A 141 14.46 -10.91 -16.68
C GLU A 141 14.22 -10.20 -15.34
N VAL A 142 14.18 -11.01 -14.28
CA VAL A 142 14.08 -10.53 -12.91
C VAL A 142 15.47 -10.12 -12.44
N GLU A 143 15.63 -8.87 -12.06
CA GLU A 143 16.89 -8.32 -11.58
C GLU A 143 16.82 -8.04 -10.09
N ILE A 144 17.90 -8.33 -9.37
CA ILE A 144 18.07 -8.08 -7.93
C ILE A 144 19.37 -7.31 -7.72
N GLY A 145 19.35 -6.21 -6.98
CA GLY A 145 20.55 -5.43 -6.68
C GLY A 145 20.25 -3.94 -6.44
N LEU A 146 21.28 -3.14 -6.23
CA LEU A 146 21.15 -1.70 -5.97
C LEU A 146 20.81 -0.86 -7.21
N LYS A 147 21.14 -1.38 -8.39
CA LYS A 147 20.90 -0.71 -9.69
C LYS A 147 20.09 -1.64 -10.60
N HIS A 148 18.87 -1.93 -10.20
CA HIS A 148 18.00 -2.79 -11.00
C HIS A 148 16.74 -2.03 -11.43
N TRP A 149 16.14 -2.50 -12.51
CA TRP A 149 14.85 -2.04 -12.99
C TRP A 149 13.72 -2.58 -12.11
N PRO A 150 12.58 -1.88 -11.99
CA PRO A 150 11.50 -2.34 -11.14
C PRO A 150 10.89 -3.65 -11.65
N ASN A 151 10.68 -4.60 -10.74
CA ASN A 151 10.06 -5.91 -11.05
C ASN A 151 8.54 -5.82 -10.94
N ILE A 152 7.91 -5.08 -11.86
CA ILE A 152 6.47 -4.74 -11.83
C ILE A 152 5.60 -5.67 -12.70
N TYR A 153 6.17 -6.70 -13.31
CA TYR A 153 5.43 -7.64 -14.14
C TYR A 153 4.31 -8.33 -13.34
N CYS A 154 3.08 -8.16 -13.76
CA CYS A 154 1.89 -8.74 -13.11
C CYS A 154 1.20 -9.84 -13.94
N GLY A 155 1.72 -10.12 -15.13
CA GLY A 155 1.13 -11.07 -16.09
C GLY A 155 0.33 -10.36 -17.18
N VAL A 156 0.56 -10.78 -18.43
CA VAL A 156 -0.13 -10.19 -19.59
C VAL A 156 -1.64 -10.37 -19.52
N GLY A 157 -2.12 -11.48 -18.94
CA GLY A 157 -3.56 -11.70 -18.75
C GLY A 157 -4.23 -10.60 -17.92
N ILE A 158 -3.58 -10.09 -16.89
CA ILE A 158 -4.10 -9.01 -16.04
C ILE A 158 -4.20 -7.72 -16.85
N LEU A 159 -3.20 -7.42 -17.69
CA LEU A 159 -3.22 -6.23 -18.53
C LEU A 159 -4.38 -6.22 -19.54
N LEU A 160 -4.82 -7.41 -19.99
CA LEU A 160 -5.99 -7.53 -20.88
C LEU A 160 -7.30 -7.19 -20.16
N PHE A 161 -7.39 -7.38 -18.84
CA PHE A 161 -8.58 -7.02 -18.08
C PHE A 161 -8.72 -5.52 -17.83
N VAL A 162 -7.64 -4.74 -17.91
CA VAL A 162 -7.67 -3.28 -17.70
C VAL A 162 -8.61 -2.58 -18.71
N PRO A 163 -8.46 -2.76 -20.04
CA PRO A 163 -9.40 -2.17 -20.99
C PRO A 163 -10.82 -2.70 -20.83
N LEU A 164 -11.01 -3.97 -20.49
CA LEU A 164 -12.34 -4.55 -20.25
C LEU A 164 -13.03 -3.90 -19.05
N TYR A 165 -12.30 -3.52 -18.01
CA TYR A 165 -12.84 -2.76 -16.89
C TYR A 165 -13.41 -1.41 -17.33
N PHE A 166 -12.67 -0.64 -18.13
CA PHE A 166 -13.13 0.65 -18.63
C PHE A 166 -14.26 0.55 -19.66
N MET A 167 -14.36 -0.57 -20.38
CA MET A 167 -15.45 -0.83 -21.32
C MET A 167 -16.75 -1.27 -20.63
N ASN A 168 -16.70 -1.68 -19.38
CA ASN A 168 -17.86 -2.15 -18.64
C ASN A 168 -18.67 -0.99 -18.08
N LYS A 169 -19.74 -0.60 -18.77
CA LYS A 169 -20.66 0.49 -18.39
C LYS A 169 -21.43 0.25 -17.08
N LYS A 170 -21.36 -0.94 -16.47
CA LYS A 170 -22.05 -1.27 -15.21
C LYS A 170 -21.27 -0.90 -13.97
N VAL A 171 -20.03 -0.45 -14.11
CA VAL A 171 -19.12 -0.11 -12.99
C VAL A 171 -19.10 1.40 -12.70
N SER A 172 -19.91 2.20 -13.41
CA SER A 172 -20.04 3.65 -13.17
C SER A 172 -21.08 3.95 -12.08
#